data_3b3e10539d9145106b0f7a8c74e4090d
#
_entry.id   3b3e10539d9145106b0f7a8c74e4090d
#
_cell.length_a   1.000
_cell.length_b   1.000
_cell.length_c   1.000
_cell.angle_alpha   90.00
_cell.angle_beta   90.00
_cell.angle_gamma   90.00
#
_symmetry.space_group_name_H-M   'P 1'
#
loop_
_entity.id
_entity.type
_entity.pdbx_description
1 polymer ?
#
loop_
_entity_poly.entity_id
_entity_poly.type
_entity_poly.pdbx_seq_one_letter_code
_entity_poly.pdbx_strand_id
1 'polypeptide(L)'
;MKQYPKTAKYDTSWIEQNWMGPNPLWLLEDLCEHMDLRPGMKVLDMGCGKGVTSVFLAKEYGVTVFANDLWISATDNLRRFEEAGVSDKVFPIHAEAHALPYAEGFFDAAIAIDCYHYFGASESYFPDVFSKLVKPGGQFGIVVPGLRKEFVKGYPETLEKLWFPELLSV
;
A
#
# COMPACT_ATOMS: atom_id res chain seq x y z
N MET A 1 -22.15 1.95 -11.91
CA MET A 1 -20.68 1.86 -11.76
C MET A 1 -20.30 2.69 -10.55
N LYS A 2 -19.47 2.18 -9.62
CA LYS A 2 -19.03 2.97 -8.46
C LYS A 2 -18.29 4.22 -8.94
N GLN A 3 -18.50 5.36 -8.29
CA GLN A 3 -17.82 6.61 -8.60
C GLN A 3 -16.69 6.82 -7.58
N TYR A 4 -15.58 7.37 -8.06
CA TYR A 4 -14.39 7.67 -7.28
C TYR A 4 -14.10 9.18 -7.34
N PRO A 5 -14.83 9.99 -6.57
CA PRO A 5 -14.79 11.45 -6.69
C PRO A 5 -13.45 12.07 -6.29
N LYS A 6 -12.70 11.44 -5.39
CA LYS A 6 -11.36 11.92 -5.03
C LYS A 6 -10.35 11.55 -6.12
N THR A 7 -10.38 10.31 -6.61
CA THR A 7 -9.53 9.85 -7.72
C THR A 7 -9.75 10.68 -8.99
N ALA A 8 -10.99 11.08 -9.27
CA ALA A 8 -11.33 11.87 -10.46
C ALA A 8 -10.67 13.26 -10.51
N LYS A 9 -10.05 13.73 -9.42
CA LYS A 9 -9.29 14.99 -9.38
C LYS A 9 -7.87 14.84 -9.96
N TYR A 10 -7.38 13.62 -10.14
CA TYR A 10 -6.03 13.31 -10.59
C TYR A 10 -6.00 13.10 -12.09
N ASP A 11 -4.94 13.56 -12.74
CA ASP A 11 -4.70 13.31 -14.15
C ASP A 11 -4.56 11.81 -14.41
N THR A 12 -5.39 11.28 -15.30
CA THR A 12 -5.40 9.85 -15.65
C THR A 12 -4.06 9.42 -16.23
N SER A 13 -3.43 10.25 -17.05
CA SER A 13 -2.12 9.95 -17.65
C SER A 13 -1.03 9.84 -16.58
N TRP A 14 -1.09 10.71 -15.55
CA TRP A 14 -0.16 10.63 -14.43
C TRP A 14 -0.35 9.35 -13.62
N ILE A 15 -1.59 8.94 -13.38
CA ILE A 15 -1.88 7.67 -12.70
C ILE A 15 -1.32 6.50 -13.53
N GLU A 16 -1.62 6.45 -14.84
CA GLU A 16 -1.21 5.37 -15.75
C GLU A 16 0.32 5.26 -15.90
N GLN A 17 1.05 6.36 -15.84
CA GLN A 17 2.52 6.37 -15.88
C GLN A 17 3.17 5.88 -14.59
N ASN A 18 2.44 5.94 -13.48
CA ASN A 18 2.99 5.67 -12.15
C ASN A 18 2.38 4.46 -11.44
N TRP A 19 1.28 3.88 -11.91
CA TRP A 19 0.77 2.65 -11.31
C TRP A 19 1.64 1.42 -11.64
N MET A 20 1.57 0.40 -10.81
CA MET A 20 2.35 -0.83 -10.93
C MET A 20 1.48 -2.09 -10.77
N GLY A 21 0.20 -2.00 -11.14
CA GLY A 21 -0.81 -3.04 -11.00
C GLY A 21 -2.18 -2.51 -11.38
N PRO A 22 -3.26 -2.97 -10.76
CA PRO A 22 -4.59 -2.38 -10.93
C PRO A 22 -4.61 -0.93 -10.48
N ASN A 23 -5.65 -0.15 -10.83
CA ASN A 23 -5.70 1.26 -10.45
C ASN A 23 -5.64 1.41 -8.92
N PRO A 24 -4.50 1.86 -8.35
CA PRO A 24 -4.30 1.85 -6.91
C PRO A 24 -5.15 2.90 -6.20
N LEU A 25 -5.56 3.97 -6.89
CA LEU A 25 -6.38 5.01 -6.29
C LEU A 25 -7.83 4.56 -6.10
N TRP A 26 -8.38 3.74 -7.00
CA TRP A 26 -9.71 3.17 -6.78
C TRP A 26 -9.72 2.22 -5.58
N LEU A 27 -8.70 1.37 -5.48
CA LEU A 27 -8.56 0.45 -4.35
C LEU A 27 -8.39 1.21 -3.03
N LEU A 28 -7.56 2.26 -3.03
CA LEU A 28 -7.32 3.06 -1.84
C LEU A 28 -8.54 3.90 -1.45
N GLU A 29 -9.25 4.50 -2.41
CA GLU A 29 -10.46 5.28 -2.12
C GLU A 29 -11.55 4.40 -1.51
N ASP A 30 -11.72 3.15 -2.01
CA ASP A 30 -12.61 2.16 -1.41
C ASP A 30 -12.20 1.80 0.02
N LEU A 31 -10.92 1.50 0.23
CA LEU A 31 -10.38 1.17 1.55
C LEU A 31 -10.61 2.31 2.55
N CYS A 32 -10.36 3.53 2.13
CA CYS A 32 -10.46 4.71 3.00
C CYS A 32 -11.91 5.03 3.43
N GLU A 33 -12.93 4.47 2.79
CA GLU A 33 -14.32 4.54 3.30
C GLU A 33 -14.47 3.79 4.64
N HIS A 34 -13.56 2.88 4.95
CA HIS A 34 -13.57 2.04 6.15
C HIS A 34 -12.48 2.44 7.17
N MET A 35 -11.70 3.49 6.89
CA MET A 35 -10.63 3.96 7.75
C MET A 35 -10.92 5.39 8.24
N ASP A 36 -10.58 5.65 9.50
CA ASP A 36 -10.68 6.98 10.10
C ASP A 36 -9.31 7.69 10.03
N LEU A 37 -8.97 8.17 8.83
CA LEU A 37 -7.75 8.91 8.59
C LEU A 37 -7.97 10.40 8.84
N ARG A 38 -7.15 11.02 9.69
CA ARG A 38 -7.26 12.42 10.10
C ARG A 38 -5.97 13.18 9.81
N PRO A 39 -6.06 14.48 9.50
CA PRO A 39 -4.87 15.32 9.31
C PRO A 39 -3.88 15.21 10.47
N GLY A 40 -2.59 15.10 10.14
CA GLY A 40 -1.51 14.98 11.11
C GLY A 40 -1.20 13.57 11.60
N MET A 41 -2.03 12.56 11.29
CA MET A 41 -1.68 11.16 11.53
C MET A 41 -0.44 10.74 10.74
N LYS A 42 0.38 9.88 11.33
CA LYS A 42 1.50 9.21 10.66
C LYS A 42 1.02 7.90 10.05
N VAL A 43 1.10 7.79 8.75
CA VAL A 43 0.66 6.62 7.99
C VAL A 43 1.86 5.96 7.29
N LEU A 44 2.02 4.67 7.49
CA LEU A 44 2.92 3.84 6.69
C LEU A 44 2.19 3.42 5.42
N ASP A 45 2.71 3.80 4.26
CA ASP A 45 2.28 3.27 2.96
C ASP A 45 3.30 2.20 2.54
N MET A 46 2.95 0.95 2.82
CA MET A 46 3.84 -0.20 2.67
C MET A 46 3.75 -0.78 1.27
N GLY A 47 4.89 -0.88 0.58
CA GLY A 47 4.92 -1.27 -0.83
C GLY A 47 4.28 -0.20 -1.72
N CYS A 48 4.63 1.06 -1.50
CA CYS A 48 4.02 2.22 -2.17
C CYS A 48 4.30 2.29 -3.69
N GLY A 49 5.19 1.45 -4.22
CA GLY A 49 5.62 1.51 -5.61
C GLY A 49 6.16 2.90 -5.96
N LYS A 50 5.64 3.48 -7.03
CA LYS A 50 6.00 4.84 -7.46
C LYS A 50 5.26 5.95 -6.67
N GLY A 51 4.62 5.61 -5.56
CA GLY A 51 4.07 6.54 -4.59
C GLY A 51 2.73 7.20 -4.95
N VAL A 52 1.97 6.62 -5.88
CA VAL A 52 0.65 7.16 -6.28
C VAL A 52 -0.31 7.20 -5.08
N THR A 53 -0.34 6.15 -4.28
CA THR A 53 -1.11 6.03 -3.05
C THR A 53 -0.67 7.04 -1.99
N SER A 54 0.64 7.21 -1.83
CA SER A 54 1.23 8.15 -0.88
C SER A 54 0.84 9.61 -1.18
N VAL A 55 0.88 10.01 -2.46
CA VAL A 55 0.45 11.34 -2.91
C VAL A 55 -1.03 11.57 -2.60
N PHE A 56 -1.87 10.57 -2.88
CA PHE A 56 -3.30 10.63 -2.60
C PHE A 56 -3.60 10.78 -1.10
N LEU A 57 -2.98 9.95 -0.26
CA LEU A 57 -3.14 10.02 1.20
C LEU A 57 -2.79 11.41 1.75
N ALA A 58 -1.65 11.95 1.33
CA ALA A 58 -1.23 13.28 1.78
C ALA A 58 -2.19 14.39 1.33
N LYS A 59 -2.65 14.36 0.07
CA LYS A 59 -3.52 15.41 -0.49
C LYS A 59 -4.96 15.33 0.02
N GLU A 60 -5.54 14.14 0.07
CA GLU A 60 -6.97 13.98 0.36
C GLU A 60 -7.26 13.86 1.86
N TYR A 61 -6.29 13.41 2.67
CA TYR A 61 -6.48 13.19 4.11
C TYR A 61 -5.58 14.07 4.99
N GLY A 62 -4.59 14.76 4.41
CA GLY A 62 -3.68 15.63 5.17
C GLY A 62 -2.76 14.89 6.14
N VAL A 63 -2.58 13.61 5.94
CA VAL A 63 -1.72 12.76 6.78
C VAL A 63 -0.24 12.93 6.40
N THR A 64 0.65 12.59 7.32
CA THR A 64 2.09 12.44 7.05
C THR A 64 2.35 11.01 6.65
N VAL A 65 2.89 10.79 5.45
CA VAL A 65 3.08 9.47 4.85
C VAL A 65 4.55 9.08 4.86
N PHE A 66 4.83 7.88 5.33
CA PHE A 66 6.12 7.21 5.19
C PHE A 66 5.96 6.15 4.10
N ALA A 67 6.44 6.50 2.91
CA ALA A 67 6.26 5.76 1.67
C ALA A 67 7.39 4.74 1.51
N ASN A 68 7.15 3.51 1.95
CA ASN A 68 8.16 2.45 1.93
C ASN A 68 8.03 1.57 0.68
N ASP A 69 9.15 1.35 0.00
CA ASP A 69 9.23 0.40 -1.12
C ASP A 69 10.63 -0.24 -1.19
N LEU A 70 10.70 -1.46 -1.72
CA LEU A 70 11.96 -2.17 -1.95
C LEU A 70 12.43 -2.04 -3.40
N TRP A 71 11.53 -1.92 -4.37
CA TRP A 71 11.85 -1.93 -5.80
C TRP A 71 12.15 -0.53 -6.34
N ILE A 72 11.53 0.50 -5.75
CA ILE A 72 11.68 1.88 -6.18
C ILE A 72 12.58 2.64 -5.22
N SER A 73 13.61 3.28 -5.74
CA SER A 73 14.55 4.03 -4.90
C SER A 73 13.89 5.21 -4.20
N ALA A 74 14.33 5.53 -2.98
CA ALA A 74 13.85 6.71 -2.25
C ALA A 74 14.10 8.00 -3.04
N THR A 75 15.22 8.10 -3.76
CA THR A 75 15.55 9.27 -4.58
C THR A 75 14.56 9.48 -5.73
N ASP A 76 14.15 8.40 -6.40
CA ASP A 76 13.19 8.51 -7.49
C ASP A 76 11.79 8.85 -6.99
N ASN A 77 11.39 8.32 -5.84
CA ASN A 77 10.14 8.68 -5.21
C ASN A 77 10.16 10.12 -4.66
N LEU A 78 11.28 10.59 -4.11
CA LEU A 78 11.40 11.98 -3.66
C LEU A 78 11.11 12.96 -4.79
N ARG A 79 11.70 12.75 -5.98
CA ARG A 79 11.44 13.58 -7.16
C ARG A 79 9.95 13.62 -7.52
N ARG A 80 9.25 12.45 -7.50
CA ARG A 80 7.82 12.37 -7.76
C ARG A 80 7.00 13.14 -6.72
N PHE A 81 7.41 13.10 -5.46
CA PHE A 81 6.74 13.83 -4.37
C PHE A 81 6.98 15.33 -4.45
N GLU A 82 8.17 15.76 -4.88
CA GLU A 82 8.47 17.16 -5.20
C GLU A 82 7.62 17.65 -6.38
N GLU A 83 7.58 16.91 -7.48
CA GLU A 83 6.74 17.22 -8.66
C GLU A 83 5.24 17.24 -8.30
N ALA A 84 4.80 16.38 -7.40
CA ALA A 84 3.42 16.36 -6.90
C ALA A 84 3.12 17.45 -5.86
N GLY A 85 4.15 18.16 -5.35
CA GLY A 85 4.01 19.20 -4.33
C GLY A 85 3.61 18.69 -2.95
N VAL A 86 4.14 17.52 -2.56
CA VAL A 86 3.84 16.86 -1.26
C VAL A 86 5.08 16.41 -0.49
N SER A 87 6.27 16.81 -0.91
CA SER A 87 7.54 16.39 -0.30
C SER A 87 7.73 16.86 1.16
N ASP A 88 6.91 17.80 1.62
CA ASP A 88 6.83 18.23 3.02
C ASP A 88 6.03 17.27 3.91
N LYS A 89 5.25 16.35 3.31
CA LYS A 89 4.36 15.41 4.01
C LYS A 89 4.60 13.95 3.65
N VAL A 90 5.30 13.66 2.56
CA VAL A 90 5.56 12.31 2.09
C VAL A 90 7.05 12.02 2.09
N PHE A 91 7.47 11.08 2.91
CA PHE A 91 8.86 10.71 3.12
C PHE A 91 9.15 9.35 2.52
N PRO A 92 9.93 9.27 1.42
CA PRO A 92 10.24 8.00 0.78
C PRO A 92 11.31 7.25 1.58
N ILE A 93 11.07 5.95 1.78
CA ILE A 93 11.99 5.03 2.47
C ILE A 93 12.25 3.83 1.57
N HIS A 94 13.50 3.56 1.26
CA HIS A 94 13.92 2.37 0.52
C HIS A 94 14.36 1.30 1.52
N ALA A 95 13.46 0.38 1.86
CA ALA A 95 13.71 -0.66 2.85
C ALA A 95 12.88 -1.91 2.59
N GLU A 96 13.43 -3.06 3.00
CA GLU A 96 12.79 -4.36 2.97
C GLU A 96 11.72 -4.45 4.07
N ALA A 97 10.59 -5.12 3.77
CA ALA A 97 9.40 -5.16 4.61
C ALA A 97 9.62 -5.76 6.01
N HIS A 98 10.54 -6.74 6.13
CA HIS A 98 10.85 -7.40 7.41
C HIS A 98 11.93 -6.67 8.22
N ALA A 99 12.55 -5.60 7.67
CA ALA A 99 13.65 -4.87 8.28
C ALA A 99 13.43 -3.34 8.22
N LEU A 100 12.25 -2.89 8.61
CA LEU A 100 11.87 -1.48 8.58
C LEU A 100 12.55 -0.69 9.70
N PRO A 101 13.07 0.52 9.41
CA PRO A 101 13.85 1.31 10.35
C PRO A 101 12.95 2.18 11.27
N TYR A 102 11.88 1.61 11.82
CA TYR A 102 10.93 2.33 12.67
C TYR A 102 10.85 1.74 14.07
N ALA A 103 10.57 2.59 15.05
CA ALA A 103 10.24 2.15 16.40
C ALA A 103 8.85 1.47 16.43
N GLU A 104 8.64 0.59 17.39
CA GLU A 104 7.33 0.03 17.69
C GLU A 104 6.33 1.14 18.07
N GLY A 105 5.08 1.00 17.61
CA GLY A 105 4.02 1.96 17.86
C GLY A 105 4.26 3.35 17.25
N PHE A 106 5.05 3.44 16.17
CA PHE A 106 5.36 4.73 15.55
C PHE A 106 4.19 5.30 14.73
N PHE A 107 3.41 4.43 14.08
CA PHE A 107 2.35 4.82 13.15
C PHE A 107 0.97 4.85 13.80
N ASP A 108 0.10 5.73 13.33
CA ASP A 108 -1.33 5.77 13.64
C ASP A 108 -2.10 4.77 12.75
N ALA A 109 -1.64 4.57 11.53
CA ALA A 109 -2.17 3.58 10.60
C ALA A 109 -1.07 3.02 9.68
N ALA A 110 -1.28 1.79 9.17
CA ALA A 110 -0.49 1.21 8.12
C ALA A 110 -1.40 0.71 6.99
N ILE A 111 -0.99 0.99 5.75
CA ILE A 111 -1.76 0.68 4.53
C ILE A 111 -0.85 -0.11 3.58
N ALA A 112 -1.42 -1.14 2.93
CA ALA A 112 -0.76 -1.92 1.90
C ALA A 112 -1.75 -2.18 0.76
N ILE A 113 -1.50 -1.61 -0.43
CA ILE A 113 -2.37 -1.72 -1.60
C ILE A 113 -1.72 -2.61 -2.65
N ASP A 114 -2.33 -3.76 -2.88
CA ASP A 114 -1.93 -4.74 -3.90
C ASP A 114 -0.47 -5.22 -3.81
N CYS A 115 0.07 -5.28 -2.59
CA CYS A 115 1.48 -5.63 -2.36
C CYS A 115 1.71 -6.55 -1.15
N TYR A 116 0.78 -6.63 -0.19
CA TYR A 116 0.96 -7.38 1.05
C TYR A 116 1.30 -8.86 0.82
N HIS A 117 0.78 -9.48 -0.23
CA HIS A 117 1.04 -10.86 -0.60
C HIS A 117 2.51 -11.15 -0.99
N TYR A 118 3.32 -10.12 -1.30
CA TYR A 118 4.75 -10.31 -1.59
C TYR A 118 5.62 -10.50 -0.35
N PHE A 119 5.17 -10.03 0.81
CA PHE A 119 5.98 -10.05 2.04
C PHE A 119 5.20 -10.54 3.27
N GLY A 120 3.88 -10.55 3.23
CA GLY A 120 3.00 -10.90 4.34
C GLY A 120 2.42 -12.31 4.29
N ALA A 121 2.95 -13.21 3.44
CA ALA A 121 2.45 -14.57 3.29
C ALA A 121 2.72 -15.45 4.53
N SER A 122 3.77 -15.18 5.30
CA SER A 122 4.02 -15.89 6.56
C SER A 122 3.01 -15.46 7.63
N GLU A 123 2.38 -16.42 8.29
CA GLU A 123 1.45 -16.18 9.41
C GLU A 123 2.07 -15.34 10.54
N SER A 124 3.39 -15.45 10.72
CA SER A 124 4.12 -14.70 11.73
C SER A 124 4.39 -13.23 11.35
N TYR A 125 4.37 -12.88 10.06
CA TYR A 125 4.72 -11.53 9.63
C TYR A 125 3.81 -10.45 10.24
N PHE A 126 2.49 -10.67 10.19
CA PHE A 126 1.56 -9.70 10.75
C PHE A 126 1.75 -9.51 12.26
N PRO A 127 1.71 -10.55 13.12
CA PRO A 127 1.84 -10.37 14.56
C PRO A 127 3.24 -9.97 15.01
N ASP A 128 4.30 -10.44 14.35
CA ASP A 128 5.67 -10.27 14.82
C ASP A 128 6.38 -9.04 14.29
N VAL A 129 5.95 -8.54 13.14
CA VAL A 129 6.58 -7.41 12.44
C VAL A 129 5.58 -6.27 12.21
N PHE A 130 4.58 -6.49 11.37
CA PHE A 130 3.75 -5.40 10.85
C PHE A 130 2.88 -4.76 11.92
N SER A 131 2.26 -5.57 12.79
CA SER A 131 1.38 -5.04 13.86
C SER A 131 2.14 -4.22 14.88
N LYS A 132 3.41 -4.52 15.13
CA LYS A 132 4.23 -3.80 16.11
C LYS A 132 4.55 -2.36 15.70
N LEU A 133 4.50 -2.06 14.40
CA LEU A 133 4.78 -0.71 13.87
C LEU A 133 3.66 0.28 14.19
N VAL A 134 2.44 -0.21 14.39
CA VAL A 134 1.26 0.62 14.62
C VAL A 134 0.94 0.70 16.10
N LYS A 135 0.55 1.88 16.57
CA LYS A 135 0.14 2.13 17.96
C LYS A 135 -1.00 1.22 18.38
N PRO A 136 -1.11 0.86 19.67
CA PRO A 136 -2.30 0.23 20.22
C PRO A 136 -3.55 1.06 19.87
N GLY A 137 -4.58 0.41 19.27
CA GLY A 137 -5.78 1.07 18.78
C GLY A 137 -5.64 1.77 17.42
N GLY A 138 -4.48 1.69 16.79
CA GLY A 138 -4.28 2.17 15.41
C GLY A 138 -4.94 1.26 14.37
N GLN A 139 -4.82 1.61 13.10
CA GLN A 139 -5.59 1.00 12.02
C GLN A 139 -4.69 0.31 10.99
N PHE A 140 -5.21 -0.77 10.40
CA PHE A 140 -4.60 -1.46 9.27
C PHE A 140 -5.56 -1.48 8.09
N GLY A 141 -5.06 -1.13 6.91
CA GLY A 141 -5.78 -1.23 5.67
C GLY A 141 -4.98 -2.07 4.66
N ILE A 142 -5.48 -3.26 4.33
CA ILE A 142 -4.79 -4.19 3.42
C ILE A 142 -5.74 -4.54 2.28
N VAL A 143 -5.30 -4.32 1.05
CA VAL A 143 -6.00 -4.72 -0.17
C VAL A 143 -5.11 -5.66 -0.96
N VAL A 144 -5.61 -6.87 -1.20
CA VAL A 144 -4.91 -7.92 -1.95
C VAL A 144 -5.86 -8.60 -2.94
N PRO A 145 -5.36 -9.22 -4.00
CA PRO A 145 -6.15 -10.10 -4.84
C PRO A 145 -6.78 -11.22 -4.03
N GLY A 146 -8.01 -11.60 -4.35
CA GLY A 146 -8.72 -12.69 -3.69
C GLY A 146 -9.57 -13.50 -4.66
N LEU A 147 -9.82 -14.75 -4.31
CA LEU A 147 -10.72 -15.62 -5.05
C LEU A 147 -12.17 -15.31 -4.66
N ARG A 148 -13.06 -15.18 -5.64
CA ARG A 148 -14.51 -15.08 -5.39
C ARG A 148 -15.12 -16.42 -4.99
N LYS A 149 -14.45 -17.52 -5.34
CA LYS A 149 -14.92 -18.87 -5.07
C LYS A 149 -13.70 -19.80 -5.02
N GLU A 150 -13.63 -20.58 -3.94
CA GLU A 150 -12.60 -21.59 -3.77
C GLU A 150 -12.68 -22.70 -4.84
N PHE A 151 -11.53 -23.23 -5.22
CA PHE A 151 -11.43 -24.36 -6.13
C PHE A 151 -11.66 -25.66 -5.35
N VAL A 152 -12.73 -26.39 -5.68
CA VAL A 152 -13.09 -27.63 -4.98
C VAL A 152 -12.15 -28.80 -5.33
N LYS A 153 -11.46 -28.77 -6.47
CA LYS A 153 -10.61 -29.86 -6.99
C LYS A 153 -9.15 -29.47 -7.23
N GLY A 154 -8.65 -28.49 -6.51
CA GLY A 154 -7.33 -27.90 -6.76
C GLY A 154 -7.35 -26.86 -7.88
N TYR A 155 -6.24 -26.13 -8.03
CA TYR A 155 -6.12 -25.08 -9.01
C TYR A 155 -6.04 -25.65 -10.44
N PRO A 156 -6.65 -25.01 -11.46
CA PRO A 156 -6.43 -25.36 -12.85
C PRO A 156 -4.94 -25.25 -13.22
N GLU A 157 -4.42 -26.20 -14.00
CA GLU A 157 -3.01 -26.25 -14.43
C GLU A 157 -2.55 -24.94 -15.10
N THR A 158 -3.48 -24.23 -15.75
CA THR A 158 -3.23 -22.92 -16.36
C THR A 158 -2.96 -21.82 -15.34
N LEU A 159 -3.53 -21.91 -14.13
CA LEU A 159 -3.26 -20.98 -13.02
C LEU A 159 -1.97 -21.31 -12.29
N GLU A 160 -1.60 -22.58 -12.18
CA GLU A 160 -0.32 -22.99 -11.60
C GLU A 160 0.88 -22.42 -12.39
N LYS A 161 0.71 -22.22 -13.70
CA LYS A 161 1.74 -21.62 -14.57
C LYS A 161 1.76 -20.09 -14.55
N LEU A 162 0.67 -19.45 -14.16
CA LEU A 162 0.51 -17.99 -14.16
C LEU A 162 0.67 -17.38 -12.77
N TRP A 163 0.49 -18.18 -11.72
CA TRP A 163 0.61 -17.74 -10.33
C TRP A 163 2.02 -18.05 -9.83
N PHE A 164 2.61 -17.11 -9.11
CA PHE A 164 3.94 -17.33 -8.51
C PHE A 164 3.87 -18.52 -7.54
N PRO A 165 4.74 -19.53 -7.67
CA PRO A 165 4.72 -20.72 -6.80
C PRO A 165 4.77 -20.38 -5.31
N GLU A 166 5.40 -19.25 -4.97
CA GLU A 166 5.54 -18.77 -3.60
C GLU A 166 4.20 -18.30 -3.00
N LEU A 167 3.21 -17.97 -3.81
CA LEU A 167 1.85 -17.60 -3.34
C LEU A 167 0.95 -18.81 -3.10
N LEU A 168 1.36 -20.01 -3.55
CA LEU A 168 0.61 -21.26 -3.37
C LEU A 168 1.09 -22.06 -2.15
N SER A 169 2.11 -21.58 -1.46
CA SER A 169 2.72 -22.23 -0.30
C SER A 169 2.22 -21.70 1.05
N VAL A 170 0.98 -21.21 1.08
CA VAL A 170 0.31 -20.77 2.31
C VAL A 170 -0.74 -21.80 2.71
#